data_e27d198adac5d97cf0181766f1aea271
#
_entry.id   e27d198adac5d97cf0181766f1aea271
#
_cell.length_a   1.000
_cell.length_b   1.000
_cell.length_c   1.000
_cell.angle_alpha   90.00
_cell.angle_beta   90.00
_cell.angle_gamma   90.00
#
_symmetry.space_group_name_H-M   'P 1'
#
loop_
_entity.id
_entity.type
_entity.pdbx_description
1 polymer ?
#
loop_
_entity_poly.entity_id
_entity_poly.type
_entity_poly.pdbx_seq_one_letter_code
_entity_poly.pdbx_strand_id
1 'polypeptide(L)'
;HLGWAGKGIGQRIGDMLQQEAKASELRAFLEEVYNSRGRKEDLSQLSDEDLLAMAQNLTAGVPYATPVFDGASEEEIKDMLKIAYPDDIAERKGLTPTRTQAYLHDGRTGDRFERPTTIGYMHYLKLHHLVDDKMHARSTGPYSLVTQQPLGGKAQFGGQRFGEMEVWALEAYGAAYVLQEMLTVKS
;
A
#
# COMPACT_ATOMS: atom_id res chain seq x y z
N HIS A 1 -4.09 5.63 6.62
CA HIS A 1 -4.78 6.67 7.41
C HIS A 1 -4.21 8.07 7.17
N LEU A 2 -2.89 8.24 7.00
CA LEU A 2 -2.29 9.53 6.64
C LEU A 2 -2.75 10.01 5.27
N GLY A 3 -2.81 9.14 4.27
CA GLY A 3 -3.34 9.46 2.95
C GLY A 3 -4.82 9.86 3.01
N TRP A 4 -5.60 9.20 3.84
CA TRP A 4 -7.00 9.54 4.05
C TRP A 4 -7.17 10.87 4.78
N ALA A 5 -6.35 11.15 5.80
CA ALA A 5 -6.31 12.46 6.44
C ALA A 5 -5.96 13.58 5.45
N GLY A 6 -4.94 13.38 4.63
CA GLY A 6 -4.56 14.33 3.59
C GLY A 6 -5.67 14.61 2.58
N LYS A 7 -6.42 13.58 2.18
CA LYS A 7 -7.59 13.74 1.32
C LYS A 7 -8.71 14.53 1.99
N GLY A 8 -8.99 14.24 3.27
CA GLY A 8 -10.00 14.95 4.05
C GLY A 8 -9.67 16.43 4.24
N ILE A 9 -8.40 16.74 4.52
CA ILE A 9 -7.93 18.13 4.62
C ILE A 9 -8.06 18.85 3.27
N GLY A 10 -7.70 18.19 2.16
CA GLY A 10 -7.88 18.76 0.83
C GLY A 10 -9.35 19.08 0.51
N GLN A 11 -10.29 18.21 0.91
CA GLN A 11 -11.72 18.47 0.78
C GLN A 11 -12.17 19.69 1.60
N ARG A 12 -11.71 19.81 2.85
CA ARG A 12 -12.00 20.99 3.69
C ARG A 12 -11.48 22.29 3.07
N ILE A 13 -10.26 22.27 2.51
CA ILE A 13 -9.70 23.41 1.80
C ILE A 13 -10.61 23.77 0.59
N GLY A 14 -11.04 22.75 -0.17
CA GLY A 14 -11.97 22.94 -1.30
C GLY A 14 -13.30 23.56 -0.87
N ASP A 15 -13.88 23.09 0.22
CA ASP A 15 -15.13 23.63 0.77
C ASP A 15 -14.96 25.09 1.23
N MET A 16 -13.83 25.42 1.89
CA MET A 16 -13.50 26.79 2.28
C MET A 16 -13.35 27.72 1.07
N LEU A 17 -12.73 27.25 0.00
CA LEU A 17 -12.60 28.04 -1.25
C LEU A 17 -13.95 28.25 -1.93
N GLN A 18 -14.84 27.24 -1.94
CA GLN A 18 -16.18 27.37 -2.52
C GLN A 18 -17.09 28.31 -1.71
N GLN A 19 -16.90 28.38 -0.40
CA GLN A 19 -17.66 29.26 0.50
C GLN A 19 -17.07 30.67 0.56
N GLU A 20 -16.07 30.98 -0.28
CA GLU A 20 -15.37 32.28 -0.28
C GLU A 20 -14.88 32.68 1.13
N ALA A 21 -14.35 31.72 1.88
CA ALA A 21 -13.78 31.93 3.21
C ALA A 21 -12.70 33.03 3.15
N LYS A 22 -12.62 33.85 4.20
CA LYS A 22 -11.62 34.91 4.27
C LYS A 22 -10.20 34.34 4.22
N ALA A 23 -9.30 35.03 3.54
CA ALA A 23 -7.89 34.62 3.45
C ALA A 23 -7.25 34.40 4.82
N SER A 24 -7.67 35.13 5.85
CA SER A 24 -7.21 34.96 7.23
C SER A 24 -7.63 33.62 7.85
N GLU A 25 -8.83 33.13 7.57
CA GLU A 25 -9.33 31.83 8.07
C GLU A 25 -8.64 30.68 7.35
N LEU A 26 -8.45 30.81 6.05
CA LEU A 26 -7.72 29.83 5.24
C LEU A 26 -6.25 29.73 5.70
N ARG A 27 -5.62 30.89 5.97
CA ARG A 27 -4.25 30.96 6.49
C ARG A 27 -4.13 30.26 7.84
N ALA A 28 -5.03 30.55 8.77
CA ALA A 28 -5.05 29.94 10.08
C ALA A 28 -5.22 28.41 9.99
N PHE A 29 -6.07 27.92 9.10
CA PHE A 29 -6.25 26.49 8.88
C PHE A 29 -5.02 25.84 8.28
N LEU A 30 -4.39 26.45 7.28
CA LEU A 30 -3.16 25.92 6.70
C LEU A 30 -2.00 25.94 7.71
N GLU A 31 -1.89 26.97 8.54
CA GLU A 31 -0.92 27.00 9.65
C GLU A 31 -1.15 25.87 10.66
N GLU A 32 -2.39 25.58 11.01
CA GLU A 32 -2.73 24.44 11.86
C GLU A 32 -2.27 23.12 11.23
N VAL A 33 -2.53 22.91 9.95
CA VAL A 33 -2.16 21.71 9.21
C VAL A 33 -0.64 21.53 9.14
N TYR A 34 0.10 22.59 8.78
CA TYR A 34 1.56 22.51 8.61
C TYR A 34 2.33 22.54 9.92
N ASN A 35 1.81 23.23 10.95
CA ASN A 35 2.48 23.40 12.24
C ASN A 35 2.03 22.43 13.32
N SER A 36 1.16 21.49 13.00
CA SER A 36 0.65 20.51 13.96
C SER A 36 1.77 19.71 14.65
N ARG A 37 3.02 19.76 14.12
CA ARG A 37 4.13 18.94 14.61
C ARG A 37 5.51 19.57 14.49
N GLY A 38 5.74 20.63 15.20
CA GLY A 38 7.09 21.10 15.54
C GLY A 38 7.91 21.76 14.43
N ARG A 39 7.57 21.62 13.15
CA ARG A 39 8.08 22.50 12.10
C ARG A 39 7.20 23.74 12.07
N LYS A 40 7.78 24.87 12.34
CA LYS A 40 7.10 26.16 12.20
C LYS A 40 7.31 26.64 10.77
N GLU A 41 6.34 26.36 9.93
CA GLU A 41 6.23 27.01 8.63
C GLU A 41 5.52 28.34 8.83
N ASP A 42 6.20 29.43 8.53
CA ASP A 42 5.62 30.79 8.67
C ASP A 42 4.91 31.16 7.37
N LEU A 43 3.59 30.98 7.34
CA LEU A 43 2.76 31.34 6.19
C LEU A 43 2.38 32.84 6.20
N SER A 44 2.78 33.62 7.21
CA SER A 44 2.49 35.05 7.31
C SER A 44 3.18 35.87 6.20
N GLN A 45 4.28 35.36 5.65
CA GLN A 45 5.04 36.00 4.59
C GLN A 45 4.43 35.82 3.18
N LEU A 46 3.48 34.91 3.01
CA LEU A 46 2.81 34.67 1.75
C LEU A 46 1.78 35.77 1.47
N SER A 47 1.73 36.26 0.23
CA SER A 47 0.63 37.12 -0.21
C SER A 47 -0.69 36.34 -0.23
N ASP A 48 -1.82 37.02 -0.19
CA ASP A 48 -3.12 36.37 -0.24
C ASP A 48 -3.34 35.65 -1.59
N GLU A 49 -2.76 36.19 -2.69
CA GLU A 49 -2.80 35.55 -4.02
C GLU A 49 -2.01 34.21 -4.02
N ASP A 50 -0.81 34.20 -3.46
CA ASP A 50 0.03 33.02 -3.36
C ASP A 50 -0.61 31.95 -2.44
N LEU A 51 -1.25 32.41 -1.35
CA LEU A 51 -1.98 31.55 -0.43
C LEU A 51 -3.16 30.87 -1.13
N LEU A 52 -3.92 31.60 -1.93
CA LEU A 52 -5.03 31.05 -2.70
C LEU A 52 -4.54 30.05 -3.76
N ALA A 53 -3.45 30.38 -4.47
CA ALA A 53 -2.85 29.46 -5.43
C ALA A 53 -2.37 28.16 -4.76
N MET A 54 -1.73 28.26 -3.58
CA MET A 54 -1.33 27.13 -2.79
C MET A 54 -2.54 26.29 -2.35
N ALA A 55 -3.59 26.94 -1.85
CA ALA A 55 -4.80 26.25 -1.44
C ALA A 55 -5.48 25.51 -2.60
N GLN A 56 -5.55 26.10 -3.78
CA GLN A 56 -6.08 25.47 -4.99
C GLN A 56 -5.31 24.18 -5.34
N ASN A 57 -3.99 24.19 -5.23
CA ASN A 57 -3.16 23.00 -5.47
C ASN A 57 -3.40 21.90 -4.44
N LEU A 58 -3.78 22.25 -3.21
CA LEU A 58 -4.02 21.30 -2.11
C LEU A 58 -5.43 20.71 -2.10
N THR A 59 -6.35 21.19 -2.93
CA THR A 59 -7.74 20.67 -2.98
C THR A 59 -7.82 19.19 -3.33
N ALA A 60 -6.87 18.67 -4.10
CA ALA A 60 -6.77 17.25 -4.44
C ALA A 60 -6.36 16.36 -3.26
N GLY A 61 -5.77 16.95 -2.23
CA GLY A 61 -5.28 16.30 -1.02
C GLY A 61 -3.89 16.82 -0.64
N VAL A 62 -3.62 16.83 0.65
CA VAL A 62 -2.30 17.17 1.20
C VAL A 62 -1.45 15.91 1.27
N PRO A 63 -0.28 15.85 0.60
CA PRO A 63 0.59 14.70 0.68
C PRO A 63 1.33 14.66 2.01
N TYR A 64 1.29 13.52 2.69
CA TYR A 64 2.06 13.25 3.90
C TYR A 64 3.07 12.16 3.64
N ALA A 65 4.29 12.38 4.11
CA ALA A 65 5.35 11.38 4.12
C ALA A 65 6.01 11.37 5.49
N THR A 66 6.35 10.17 5.96
CA THR A 66 7.09 9.98 7.21
C THR A 66 8.45 9.36 6.91
N PRO A 67 9.53 9.71 7.66
CA PRO A 67 10.81 9.03 7.56
C PRO A 67 10.67 7.53 7.86
N VAL A 68 11.51 6.70 7.24
CA VAL A 68 11.46 5.24 7.36
C VAL A 68 11.66 4.78 8.81
N PHE A 69 12.58 5.43 9.56
CA PHE A 69 12.91 5.07 10.94
C PHE A 69 12.29 5.99 12.00
N ASP A 70 11.53 6.99 11.57
CA ASP A 70 10.82 7.93 12.43
C ASP A 70 9.39 8.12 11.90
N GLY A 71 8.67 7.01 11.83
CA GLY A 71 7.29 6.97 11.36
C GLY A 71 6.33 7.66 12.33
N ALA A 72 5.16 8.06 11.82
CA ALA A 72 4.12 8.65 12.64
C ALA A 72 3.60 7.65 13.68
N SER A 73 3.44 8.12 14.93
CA SER A 73 2.82 7.35 16.00
C SER A 73 1.30 7.26 15.81
N GLU A 74 0.66 6.35 16.53
CA GLU A 74 -0.80 6.18 16.47
C GLU A 74 -1.54 7.46 16.90
N GLU A 75 -1.06 8.15 17.94
CA GLU A 75 -1.65 9.40 18.40
C GLU A 75 -1.56 10.49 17.34
N GLU A 76 -0.43 10.55 16.68
CA GLU A 76 -0.20 11.50 15.60
C GLU A 76 -1.14 11.31 14.43
N ILE A 77 -1.38 10.09 14.03
CA ILE A 77 -2.33 9.75 12.97
C ILE A 77 -3.74 10.14 13.39
N LYS A 78 -4.13 9.87 14.64
CA LYS A 78 -5.45 10.24 15.16
C LYS A 78 -5.65 11.75 15.20
N ASP A 79 -4.64 12.51 15.59
CA ASP A 79 -4.72 13.97 15.63
C ASP A 79 -4.85 14.57 14.22
N MET A 80 -4.10 14.06 13.25
CA MET A 80 -4.26 14.45 11.84
C MET A 80 -5.66 14.11 11.30
N LEU A 81 -6.21 12.97 11.68
CA LEU A 81 -7.57 12.60 11.31
C LEU A 81 -8.63 13.48 11.96
N LYS A 82 -8.39 13.99 13.17
CA LYS A 82 -9.29 14.97 13.82
C LYS A 82 -9.28 16.31 13.09
N ILE A 83 -8.11 16.76 12.62
CA ILE A 83 -8.00 17.95 11.78
C ILE A 83 -8.77 17.76 10.47
N ALA A 84 -8.63 16.59 9.83
CA ALA A 84 -9.30 16.28 8.57
C ALA A 84 -10.83 16.14 8.73
N TYR A 85 -11.27 15.51 9.82
CA TYR A 85 -12.67 15.17 10.08
C TYR A 85 -13.05 15.65 11.48
N PRO A 86 -13.42 16.91 11.69
CA PRO A 86 -13.94 17.41 12.95
C PRO A 86 -15.24 16.69 13.34
N ASP A 87 -15.69 16.86 14.57
CA ASP A 87 -16.77 16.07 15.18
C ASP A 87 -18.07 16.09 14.38
N ASP A 88 -18.44 17.24 13.82
CA ASP A 88 -19.65 17.40 13.00
C ASP A 88 -19.60 16.58 11.70
N ILE A 89 -18.44 16.55 11.05
CA ILE A 89 -18.24 15.75 9.83
C ILE A 89 -18.12 14.27 10.17
N ALA A 90 -17.42 13.94 11.26
CA ALA A 90 -17.25 12.57 11.71
C ALA A 90 -18.58 11.91 12.05
N GLU A 91 -19.45 12.63 12.75
CA GLU A 91 -20.79 12.13 13.11
C GLU A 91 -21.67 11.89 11.88
N ARG A 92 -21.70 12.84 10.94
CA ARG A 92 -22.45 12.67 9.68
C ARG A 92 -21.96 11.50 8.84
N LYS A 93 -20.66 11.19 8.88
CA LYS A 93 -20.06 10.06 8.14
C LYS A 93 -20.08 8.74 8.91
N GLY A 94 -20.61 8.72 10.13
CA GLY A 94 -20.64 7.53 10.99
C GLY A 94 -19.25 7.06 11.42
N LEU A 95 -18.29 8.00 11.56
CA LEU A 95 -16.93 7.70 12.01
C LEU A 95 -16.91 7.50 13.54
N THR A 96 -16.04 6.61 13.99
CA THR A 96 -15.76 6.47 15.43
C THR A 96 -14.99 7.69 15.96
N PRO A 97 -14.92 7.90 17.28
CA PRO A 97 -14.14 9.00 17.86
C PRO A 97 -12.67 9.04 17.47
N THR A 98 -12.09 7.89 17.14
CA THR A 98 -10.72 7.77 16.64
C THR A 98 -10.57 8.09 15.15
N ARG A 99 -11.67 8.21 14.39
CA ARG A 99 -11.76 8.40 12.92
C ARG A 99 -11.08 7.31 12.10
N THR A 100 -10.56 6.28 12.73
CA THR A 100 -9.91 5.15 12.03
C THR A 100 -10.90 4.07 11.59
N GLN A 101 -12.10 4.09 12.14
CA GLN A 101 -13.17 3.14 11.86
C GLN A 101 -14.48 3.87 11.58
N ALA A 102 -15.36 3.21 10.84
CA ALA A 102 -16.72 3.68 10.57
C ALA A 102 -17.73 2.55 10.71
N TYR A 103 -18.96 2.94 10.99
CA TYR A 103 -20.11 2.03 10.94
C TYR A 103 -20.60 1.95 9.50
N LEU A 104 -20.36 0.80 8.88
CA LEU A 104 -20.77 0.53 7.50
C LEU A 104 -22.08 -0.24 7.45
N HIS A 105 -22.68 -0.30 6.26
CA HIS A 105 -23.90 -1.03 5.99
C HIS A 105 -23.63 -2.09 4.91
N ASP A 106 -24.32 -3.22 5.01
CA ASP A 106 -24.27 -4.23 3.96
C ASP A 106 -24.92 -3.69 2.68
N GLY A 107 -24.17 -3.70 1.58
CA GLY A 107 -24.66 -3.22 0.29
C GLY A 107 -25.81 -4.04 -0.32
N ARG A 108 -26.07 -5.25 0.18
CA ARG A 108 -27.15 -6.13 -0.29
C ARG A 108 -28.43 -5.96 0.51
N THR A 109 -28.32 -5.95 1.85
CA THR A 109 -29.47 -5.91 2.76
C THR A 109 -29.77 -4.51 3.26
N GLY A 110 -28.78 -3.60 3.28
CA GLY A 110 -28.88 -2.29 3.89
C GLY A 110 -28.69 -2.28 5.41
N ASP A 111 -28.48 -3.44 6.03
CA ASP A 111 -28.32 -3.56 7.47
C ASP A 111 -26.97 -2.99 7.92
N ARG A 112 -26.96 -2.33 9.07
CA ARG A 112 -25.75 -1.81 9.69
C ARG A 112 -24.95 -2.96 10.31
N PHE A 113 -23.64 -2.97 10.11
CA PHE A 113 -22.77 -3.91 10.80
C PHE A 113 -22.76 -3.65 12.31
N GLU A 114 -22.71 -4.72 13.10
CA GLU A 114 -22.68 -4.65 14.56
C GLU A 114 -21.42 -3.96 15.08
N ARG A 115 -20.31 -4.15 14.39
CA ARG A 115 -19.01 -3.61 14.79
C ARG A 115 -18.51 -2.60 13.77
N PRO A 116 -17.80 -1.53 14.22
CA PRO A 116 -17.18 -0.61 13.31
C PRO A 116 -16.06 -1.29 12.53
N THR A 117 -15.91 -0.92 11.26
CA THR A 117 -14.92 -1.46 10.34
C THR A 117 -13.81 -0.43 10.12
N THR A 118 -12.56 -0.88 10.11
CA THR A 118 -11.41 -0.02 9.78
C THR A 118 -11.52 0.44 8.33
N ILE A 119 -11.39 1.75 8.12
CA ILE A 119 -11.45 2.40 6.81
C ILE A 119 -10.18 3.20 6.55
N GLY A 120 -9.84 3.35 5.29
CA GLY A 120 -8.66 4.11 4.87
C GLY A 120 -8.25 3.77 3.45
N TYR A 121 -7.18 4.39 2.98
CA TYR A 121 -6.57 4.03 1.70
C TYR A 121 -5.54 2.93 1.92
N MET A 122 -5.68 1.84 1.19
CA MET A 122 -4.75 0.73 1.19
C MET A 122 -3.84 0.80 -0.03
N HIS A 123 -2.54 0.68 0.19
CA HIS A 123 -1.56 0.69 -0.88
C HIS A 123 -1.24 -0.73 -1.31
N TYR A 124 -1.44 -1.03 -2.60
CA TYR A 124 -1.08 -2.30 -3.21
C TYR A 124 0.19 -2.14 -4.03
N LEU A 125 1.16 -3.00 -3.77
CA LEU A 125 2.41 -3.04 -4.51
C LEU A 125 2.51 -4.34 -5.30
N LYS A 126 2.87 -4.24 -6.58
CA LYS A 126 3.26 -5.39 -7.38
C LYS A 126 4.77 -5.57 -7.24
N LEU A 127 5.18 -6.65 -6.57
CA LEU A 127 6.60 -6.96 -6.39
C LEU A 127 7.20 -7.52 -7.69
N HIS A 128 8.52 -7.40 -7.83
CA HIS A 128 9.27 -7.88 -9.01
C HIS A 128 9.42 -9.42 -9.05
N HIS A 129 8.47 -10.15 -8.48
CA HIS A 129 8.39 -11.61 -8.57
C HIS A 129 7.50 -12.02 -9.73
N LEU A 130 7.86 -11.60 -10.94
CA LEU A 130 7.11 -11.87 -12.16
C LEU A 130 7.26 -13.33 -12.55
N VAL A 131 6.19 -13.92 -13.09
CA VAL A 131 6.17 -15.32 -13.57
C VAL A 131 7.20 -15.54 -14.67
N ASP A 132 7.36 -14.60 -15.58
CA ASP A 132 8.32 -14.69 -16.69
C ASP A 132 9.76 -14.85 -16.20
N ASP A 133 10.12 -14.22 -15.09
CA ASP A 133 11.45 -14.35 -14.49
C ASP A 133 11.67 -15.69 -13.78
N LYS A 134 10.59 -16.34 -13.34
CA LYS A 134 10.63 -17.60 -12.58
C LYS A 134 10.32 -18.82 -13.43
N MET A 135 9.57 -18.66 -14.50
CA MET A 135 9.23 -19.76 -15.38
C MET A 135 10.48 -20.28 -16.07
N HIS A 136 10.71 -21.59 -15.95
CA HIS A 136 11.85 -22.26 -16.53
C HIS A 136 11.47 -23.67 -16.97
N ALA A 137 11.88 -24.05 -18.16
CA ALA A 137 11.75 -25.41 -18.70
C ALA A 137 13.01 -25.77 -19.48
N ARG A 138 13.32 -27.07 -19.49
CA ARG A 138 14.45 -27.61 -20.24
C ARG A 138 14.08 -29.00 -20.80
N SER A 139 14.44 -29.22 -22.05
CA SER A 139 14.49 -30.57 -22.65
C SER A 139 15.93 -31.08 -22.67
N THR A 140 16.78 -30.36 -23.40
CA THR A 140 18.23 -30.60 -23.54
C THR A 140 18.96 -29.28 -23.36
N GLY A 141 20.20 -29.30 -22.87
CA GLY A 141 20.97 -28.08 -22.64
C GLY A 141 22.41 -28.41 -22.21
N PRO A 142 23.14 -27.39 -21.69
CA PRO A 142 24.53 -27.55 -21.32
C PRO A 142 24.72 -28.49 -20.12
N TYR A 143 25.85 -29.21 -20.14
CA TYR A 143 26.28 -30.12 -19.09
C TYR A 143 27.57 -29.62 -18.44
N SER A 144 27.81 -30.04 -17.19
CA SER A 144 29.06 -29.76 -16.49
C SER A 144 30.22 -30.53 -17.14
N LEU A 145 31.39 -29.88 -17.27
CA LEU A 145 32.58 -30.48 -17.84
C LEU A 145 33.13 -31.65 -17.00
N VAL A 146 33.01 -31.55 -15.68
CA VAL A 146 33.60 -32.53 -14.77
C VAL A 146 32.67 -33.70 -14.50
N THR A 147 31.42 -33.41 -14.14
CA THR A 147 30.46 -34.44 -13.74
C THR A 147 29.60 -34.97 -14.86
N GLN A 148 29.61 -34.30 -16.04
CA GLN A 148 28.74 -34.59 -17.18
C GLN A 148 27.24 -34.63 -16.82
N GLN A 149 26.88 -33.88 -15.79
CA GLN A 149 25.49 -33.71 -15.35
C GLN A 149 24.92 -32.37 -15.85
N PRO A 150 23.58 -32.25 -16.02
CA PRO A 150 22.98 -30.98 -16.36
C PRO A 150 23.35 -29.90 -15.35
N LEU A 151 23.62 -28.68 -15.83
CA LEU A 151 23.88 -27.51 -15.01
C LEU A 151 22.61 -27.17 -14.20
N GLY A 152 22.78 -26.48 -13.07
CA GLY A 152 21.67 -25.96 -12.27
C GLY A 152 21.37 -24.50 -12.58
N GLY A 153 20.12 -24.09 -12.33
CA GLY A 153 19.69 -22.69 -12.42
C GLY A 153 19.15 -22.26 -13.79
N LYS A 154 18.21 -21.30 -13.74
CA LYS A 154 17.55 -20.76 -14.94
C LYS A 154 18.51 -20.01 -15.87
N ALA A 155 19.42 -19.22 -15.30
CA ALA A 155 20.38 -18.41 -16.08
C ALA A 155 21.31 -19.24 -16.95
N GLN A 156 21.62 -20.48 -16.55
CA GLN A 156 22.50 -21.41 -17.24
C GLN A 156 21.72 -22.40 -18.12
N PHE A 157 20.42 -22.21 -18.27
CA PHE A 157 19.53 -23.16 -18.93
C PHE A 157 19.66 -24.56 -18.34
N GLY A 158 19.75 -24.63 -17.01
CA GLY A 158 19.94 -25.85 -16.25
C GLY A 158 18.65 -26.62 -16.01
N GLY A 159 18.78 -27.86 -15.57
CA GLY A 159 17.67 -28.73 -15.18
C GLY A 159 17.37 -28.66 -13.69
N GLN A 160 16.21 -29.19 -13.32
CA GLN A 160 15.83 -29.40 -11.93
C GLN A 160 16.54 -30.63 -11.37
N ARG A 161 16.97 -30.57 -10.11
CA ARG A 161 17.55 -31.72 -9.44
C ARG A 161 16.44 -32.68 -9.03
N PHE A 162 16.50 -33.91 -9.51
CA PHE A 162 15.68 -35.01 -9.06
C PHE A 162 16.44 -35.78 -7.97
N GLY A 163 16.20 -35.40 -6.73
CA GLY A 163 16.95 -35.94 -5.58
C GLY A 163 16.39 -37.26 -5.08
N GLU A 164 17.01 -37.78 -4.03
CA GLU A 164 16.64 -39.06 -3.39
C GLU A 164 15.18 -39.06 -2.88
N MET A 165 14.72 -37.96 -2.29
CA MET A 165 13.35 -37.85 -1.79
C MET A 165 12.32 -37.91 -2.89
N GLU A 166 12.60 -37.29 -4.05
CA GLU A 166 11.73 -37.30 -5.22
C GLU A 166 11.64 -38.71 -5.82
N VAL A 167 12.72 -39.49 -5.77
CA VAL A 167 12.70 -40.92 -6.13
C VAL A 167 11.77 -41.69 -5.22
N TRP A 168 11.85 -41.48 -3.92
CA TRP A 168 10.95 -42.15 -2.95
C TRP A 168 9.48 -41.82 -3.19
N ALA A 169 9.18 -40.60 -3.61
CA ALA A 169 7.82 -40.18 -3.94
C ALA A 169 7.27 -40.96 -5.15
N LEU A 170 8.08 -41.16 -6.19
CA LEU A 170 7.69 -41.99 -7.35
C LEU A 170 7.57 -43.47 -7.02
N GLU A 171 8.44 -43.99 -6.15
CA GLU A 171 8.35 -45.38 -5.66
C GLU A 171 7.05 -45.59 -4.88
N ALA A 172 6.73 -44.68 -3.97
CA ALA A 172 5.49 -44.76 -3.16
C ALA A 172 4.23 -44.69 -4.03
N TYR A 173 4.29 -43.95 -5.15
CA TYR A 173 3.18 -43.85 -6.10
C TYR A 173 3.07 -45.05 -7.03
N GLY A 174 4.10 -45.90 -7.10
CA GLY A 174 4.17 -47.03 -8.02
C GLY A 174 4.41 -46.64 -9.50
N ALA A 175 4.95 -45.45 -9.73
CA ALA A 175 5.19 -44.91 -11.08
C ALA A 175 6.54 -45.41 -11.67
N ALA A 176 6.68 -46.70 -11.87
CA ALA A 176 7.95 -47.35 -12.28
C ALA A 176 8.43 -46.88 -13.67
N TYR A 177 7.55 -46.72 -14.63
CA TYR A 177 7.92 -46.25 -15.97
C TYR A 177 8.40 -44.81 -16.00
N VAL A 178 7.77 -43.94 -15.21
CA VAL A 178 8.21 -42.54 -15.09
C VAL A 178 9.60 -42.48 -14.45
N LEU A 179 9.84 -43.27 -13.42
CA LEU A 179 11.16 -43.36 -12.78
C LEU A 179 12.21 -43.85 -13.74
N GLN A 180 11.92 -44.91 -14.49
CA GLN A 180 12.82 -45.44 -15.54
C GLN A 180 13.16 -44.38 -16.59
N GLU A 181 12.17 -43.61 -17.08
CA GLU A 181 12.37 -42.53 -18.02
C GLU A 181 13.27 -41.43 -17.45
N MET A 182 13.06 -41.04 -16.21
CA MET A 182 13.87 -40.04 -15.55
C MET A 182 15.34 -40.48 -15.38
N LEU A 183 15.59 -41.72 -15.11
CA LEU A 183 16.93 -42.25 -14.88
C LEU A 183 17.69 -42.59 -16.16
N THR A 184 17.01 -42.89 -17.25
CA THR A 184 17.65 -43.36 -18.47
C THR A 184 17.62 -42.39 -19.64
N VAL A 185 16.48 -41.77 -19.93
CA VAL A 185 16.29 -40.93 -21.12
C VAL A 185 16.51 -39.47 -20.84
N LYS A 186 16.17 -38.99 -19.63
CA LYS A 186 16.22 -37.59 -19.24
C LYS A 186 17.43 -37.21 -18.38
N SER A 187 18.32 -38.13 -18.14
CA SER A 187 19.55 -37.85 -17.38
C SER A 187 20.61 -37.13 -18.20
#